data_4b2138a0190b681dc679cd837c68bf37
#
_entry.id   4b2138a0190b681dc679cd837c68bf37
#
_cell.length_a   1.000
_cell.length_b   1.000
_cell.length_c   1.000
_cell.angle_alpha   90.00
_cell.angle_beta   90.00
_cell.angle_gamma   90.00
#
_symmetry.space_group_name_H-M   'P 1'
#
loop_
_entity.id
_entity.type
_entity.pdbx_description
1 polymer ?
#
loop_
_entity_poly.entity_id
_entity_poly.type
_entity_poly.pdbx_seq_one_letter_code
_entity_poly.pdbx_strand_id
1 'polypeptide(L)'
;MNLKQLGIILLGTVTLVFSSTNFVDAARKQKEFRDTEPNNTLETANRLDLGYDCVVYGNLNLNDKDGIDIFRFSPSDTMKVEVTLQGMHDENDFDLFVRNSKGKIIKKSLNLSNDMEKIVFEAEEWEDYYIEVSSSVRGNEDNNFDYILVAEKY
;
A
#
# COMPACT_ATOMS: atom_id res chain seq x y z
N MET A 1 -46.42 -33.85 -1.43
CA MET A 1 -46.09 -32.86 -2.51
C MET A 1 -45.11 -31.87 -1.88
N ASN A 2 -43.80 -32.11 -2.03
CA ASN A 2 -42.73 -31.35 -1.40
C ASN A 2 -42.03 -30.46 -2.41
N LEU A 3 -42.19 -29.15 -2.25
CA LEU A 3 -41.41 -28.16 -2.99
C LEU A 3 -39.98 -28.12 -2.44
N LYS A 4 -39.02 -28.48 -3.28
CA LYS A 4 -37.60 -28.27 -3.02
C LYS A 4 -37.30 -26.76 -3.14
N GLN A 5 -36.86 -26.16 -2.05
CA GLN A 5 -36.31 -24.80 -2.08
C GLN A 5 -34.93 -24.84 -2.76
N LEU A 6 -34.83 -24.13 -3.85
CA LEU A 6 -33.58 -23.88 -4.57
C LEU A 6 -32.86 -22.73 -3.84
N GLY A 7 -31.77 -23.04 -3.18
CA GLY A 7 -30.92 -22.04 -2.55
C GLY A 7 -30.18 -21.23 -3.60
N ILE A 8 -30.48 -19.95 -3.69
CA ILE A 8 -29.73 -18.99 -4.49
C ILE A 8 -28.52 -18.57 -3.66
N ILE A 9 -27.34 -18.98 -4.08
CA ILE A 9 -26.09 -18.44 -3.57
C ILE A 9 -25.91 -17.04 -4.16
N LEU A 10 -26.16 -16.02 -3.34
CA LEU A 10 -25.90 -14.64 -3.70
C LEU A 10 -24.39 -14.39 -3.56
N LEU A 11 -23.67 -14.37 -4.67
CA LEU A 11 -22.31 -13.83 -4.69
C LEU A 11 -22.42 -12.34 -4.36
N GLY A 12 -22.02 -11.99 -3.13
CA GLY A 12 -21.95 -10.60 -2.69
C GLY A 12 -20.80 -9.89 -3.40
N THR A 13 -21.11 -9.13 -4.44
CA THR A 13 -20.21 -8.09 -4.91
C THR A 13 -20.19 -6.99 -3.86
N VAL A 14 -19.05 -6.77 -3.22
CA VAL A 14 -18.84 -5.62 -2.34
C VAL A 14 -18.80 -4.38 -3.23
N THR A 15 -19.94 -3.72 -3.34
CA THR A 15 -20.04 -2.41 -4.00
C THR A 15 -19.73 -1.36 -2.93
N LEU A 16 -18.52 -0.82 -2.93
CA LEU A 16 -18.18 0.37 -2.16
C LEU A 16 -18.98 1.54 -2.71
N VAL A 17 -20.04 1.92 -2.00
CA VAL A 17 -20.84 3.10 -2.34
C VAL A 17 -20.13 4.33 -1.77
N PHE A 18 -19.37 5.02 -2.61
CA PHE A 18 -18.94 6.38 -2.31
C PHE A 18 -20.11 7.33 -2.55
N SER A 19 -20.53 8.07 -1.51
CA SER A 19 -21.52 9.12 -1.64
C SER A 19 -20.92 10.28 -2.44
N SER A 20 -21.38 10.44 -3.67
CA SER A 20 -20.98 11.47 -4.61
C SER A 20 -21.48 12.84 -4.18
N THR A 21 -20.57 13.74 -3.80
CA THR A 21 -20.74 15.17 -4.09
C THR A 21 -20.12 15.43 -5.46
N ASN A 22 -20.89 16.03 -6.36
CA ASN A 22 -20.60 16.24 -7.77
C ASN A 22 -19.26 16.93 -8.02
N PHE A 23 -18.23 16.14 -8.31
CA PHE A 23 -17.12 16.53 -9.17
C PHE A 23 -16.96 15.40 -10.17
N VAL A 24 -17.02 15.75 -11.46
CA VAL A 24 -16.62 14.85 -12.54
C VAL A 24 -15.10 14.75 -12.49
N ASP A 25 -14.60 14.01 -11.51
CA ASP A 25 -13.23 13.56 -11.55
C ASP A 25 -13.20 12.43 -12.57
N ALA A 26 -12.48 12.63 -13.66
CA ALA A 26 -12.22 11.55 -14.61
C ALA A 26 -11.62 10.40 -13.81
N ALA A 27 -12.35 9.29 -13.68
CA ALA A 27 -11.99 8.15 -12.86
C ALA A 27 -10.49 7.86 -13.07
N ARG A 28 -9.68 8.12 -12.04
CA ARG A 28 -8.24 7.87 -12.10
C ARG A 28 -8.03 6.40 -12.41
N LYS A 29 -7.17 6.12 -13.37
CA LYS A 29 -6.86 4.74 -13.71
C LYS A 29 -6.01 4.16 -12.60
N GLN A 30 -6.47 3.07 -12.03
CA GLN A 30 -5.70 2.25 -11.10
C GLN A 30 -4.65 1.45 -11.87
N LYS A 31 -3.46 1.33 -11.30
CA LYS A 31 -2.38 0.47 -11.79
C LYS A 31 -1.91 -0.46 -10.68
N GLU A 32 -1.94 -1.75 -10.96
CA GLU A 32 -1.47 -2.78 -10.06
C GLU A 32 -0.01 -3.10 -10.30
N PHE A 33 0.72 -3.31 -9.22
CA PHE A 33 2.12 -3.67 -9.19
C PHE A 33 2.30 -4.90 -8.28
N ARG A 34 3.35 -5.65 -8.54
CA ARG A 34 3.93 -6.57 -7.58
C ARG A 34 5.31 -6.04 -7.23
N ASP A 35 5.70 -6.16 -5.99
CA ASP A 35 7.07 -5.88 -5.59
C ASP A 35 8.05 -6.76 -6.36
N THR A 36 9.25 -6.29 -6.54
CA THR A 36 10.31 -7.00 -7.27
C THR A 36 11.59 -6.85 -6.49
N GLU A 37 12.14 -7.98 -6.04
CA GLU A 37 13.35 -8.06 -5.29
C GLU A 37 14.64 -7.97 -6.15
N PRO A 38 15.73 -7.40 -5.62
CA PRO A 38 15.83 -6.74 -4.31
C PRO A 38 15.28 -5.30 -4.34
N ASN A 39 14.54 -4.89 -3.29
CA ASN A 39 14.00 -3.53 -3.15
C ASN A 39 14.23 -2.93 -1.75
N ASN A 40 15.19 -3.46 -1.00
CA ASN A 40 15.46 -3.17 0.43
C ASN A 40 16.30 -1.90 0.67
N THR A 41 16.73 -1.21 -0.41
CA THR A 41 17.54 0.02 -0.30
C THR A 41 16.97 1.13 -1.20
N LEU A 42 17.36 2.38 -0.92
CA LEU A 42 16.92 3.51 -1.75
C LEU A 42 17.35 3.38 -3.22
N GLU A 43 18.52 2.74 -3.47
CA GLU A 43 19.07 2.52 -4.80
C GLU A 43 18.31 1.44 -5.57
N THR A 44 17.79 0.44 -4.85
CA THR A 44 17.06 -0.69 -5.46
C THR A 44 15.54 -0.54 -5.39
N ALA A 45 15.05 0.56 -4.85
CA ALA A 45 13.62 0.84 -4.67
C ALA A 45 12.79 0.65 -5.94
N ASN A 46 11.67 -0.04 -5.83
CA ASN A 46 10.73 -0.23 -6.92
C ASN A 46 10.04 1.09 -7.30
N ARG A 47 9.95 1.39 -8.59
CA ARG A 47 9.40 2.66 -9.06
C ARG A 47 7.87 2.61 -9.18
N LEU A 48 7.19 3.58 -8.57
CA LEU A 48 5.76 3.85 -8.74
C LEU A 48 5.54 5.05 -9.65
N ASP A 49 4.41 5.05 -10.36
CA ASP A 49 3.96 6.14 -11.23
C ASP A 49 2.65 6.70 -10.69
N LEU A 50 2.71 7.78 -9.91
CA LEU A 50 1.54 8.43 -9.32
C LEU A 50 0.71 9.27 -10.31
N GLY A 51 0.92 9.13 -11.62
CA GLY A 51 -0.08 9.47 -12.63
C GLY A 51 -1.31 8.55 -12.57
N TYR A 52 -1.21 7.47 -11.77
CA TYR A 52 -2.24 6.47 -11.50
C TYR A 52 -2.39 6.27 -9.99
N ASP A 53 -3.54 5.74 -9.55
CA ASP A 53 -3.66 5.17 -8.20
C ASP A 53 -2.91 3.84 -8.21
N CYS A 54 -1.80 3.78 -7.48
CA CYS A 54 -0.92 2.62 -7.44
C CYS A 54 -1.37 1.66 -6.35
N VAL A 55 -1.66 0.41 -6.72
CA VAL A 55 -1.89 -0.69 -5.77
C VAL A 55 -0.76 -1.68 -5.90
N VAL A 56 -0.02 -1.88 -4.81
CA VAL A 56 1.10 -2.80 -4.73
C VAL A 56 0.71 -4.00 -3.88
N TYR A 57 0.92 -5.19 -4.41
CA TYR A 57 0.89 -6.45 -3.68
C TYR A 57 2.31 -6.85 -3.37
N GLY A 58 2.70 -6.77 -2.11
CA GLY A 58 4.06 -7.04 -1.64
C GLY A 58 4.09 -8.11 -0.57
N ASN A 59 5.30 -8.58 -0.28
CA ASN A 59 5.57 -9.60 0.71
C ASN A 59 6.93 -9.38 1.36
N LEU A 60 6.97 -9.28 2.69
CA LEU A 60 8.22 -9.28 3.45
C LEU A 60 8.59 -10.71 3.85
N ASN A 61 9.77 -11.18 3.46
CA ASN A 61 10.31 -12.46 3.90
C ASN A 61 11.46 -12.25 4.91
N LEU A 62 11.11 -12.22 6.18
CA LEU A 62 12.08 -11.94 7.26
C LEU A 62 13.19 -13.01 7.39
N ASN A 63 13.02 -14.22 6.85
CA ASN A 63 14.04 -15.27 6.84
C ASN A 63 15.15 -14.97 5.83
N ASP A 64 14.85 -14.32 4.73
CA ASP A 64 15.79 -14.03 3.64
C ASP A 64 16.46 -12.66 3.79
N LYS A 65 16.32 -12.00 4.96
CA LYS A 65 16.77 -10.62 5.23
C LYS A 65 15.99 -9.57 4.43
N ASP A 66 14.85 -9.94 3.93
CA ASP A 66 13.89 -9.10 3.22
C ASP A 66 12.87 -8.55 4.23
N GLY A 67 13.36 -7.76 5.16
CA GLY A 67 12.55 -7.17 6.23
C GLY A 67 12.06 -5.75 5.92
N ILE A 68 12.34 -5.25 4.73
CA ILE A 68 12.04 -3.87 4.31
C ILE A 68 11.81 -3.84 2.81
N ASP A 69 10.69 -3.29 2.37
CA ASP A 69 10.41 -2.97 0.98
C ASP A 69 10.41 -1.46 0.79
N ILE A 70 11.07 -0.99 -0.26
CA ILE A 70 11.14 0.43 -0.58
C ILE A 70 10.59 0.68 -1.98
N PHE A 71 9.66 1.63 -2.06
CA PHE A 71 9.08 2.13 -3.29
C PHE A 71 9.48 3.58 -3.49
N ARG A 72 9.76 3.99 -4.73
CA ARG A 72 10.16 5.35 -5.08
C ARG A 72 9.20 5.95 -6.07
N PHE A 73 8.90 7.24 -5.90
CA PHE A 73 8.22 8.04 -6.91
C PHE A 73 8.77 9.47 -6.94
N SER A 74 8.55 10.16 -8.08
CA SER A 74 8.84 11.58 -8.25
C SER A 74 7.63 12.19 -8.96
N PRO A 75 6.84 13.05 -8.28
CA PRO A 75 5.65 13.62 -8.91
C PRO A 75 6.02 14.66 -9.98
N SER A 76 5.23 14.74 -11.05
CA SER A 76 5.37 15.79 -12.08
C SER A 76 4.81 17.15 -11.67
N ASP A 77 4.00 17.18 -10.62
CA ASP A 77 3.36 18.36 -10.06
C ASP A 77 3.38 18.26 -8.54
N THR A 78 3.42 19.39 -7.85
CA THR A 78 3.20 19.42 -6.39
C THR A 78 1.80 18.89 -6.09
N MET A 79 1.70 17.85 -5.26
CA MET A 79 0.43 17.20 -4.94
C MET A 79 0.39 16.69 -3.51
N LYS A 80 -0.83 16.57 -2.97
CA LYS A 80 -1.03 15.74 -1.78
C LYS A 80 -1.05 14.28 -2.20
N VAL A 81 -0.34 13.46 -1.43
CA VAL A 81 -0.28 12.00 -1.60
C VAL A 81 -0.83 11.34 -0.34
N GLU A 82 -1.74 10.41 -0.52
CA GLU A 82 -2.16 9.48 0.52
C GLU A 82 -1.50 8.13 0.28
N VAL A 83 -0.95 7.55 1.34
CA VAL A 83 -0.40 6.20 1.34
C VAL A 83 -1.08 5.42 2.44
N THR A 84 -1.65 4.27 2.08
CA THR A 84 -2.22 3.31 3.03
C THR A 84 -1.54 1.96 2.90
N LEU A 85 -1.40 1.25 4.01
CA LEU A 85 -0.78 -0.07 4.07
C LEU A 85 -1.64 -0.97 4.96
N GLN A 86 -1.93 -2.17 4.47
CA GLN A 86 -2.72 -3.18 5.18
C GLN A 86 -2.06 -4.55 5.04
N GLY A 87 -1.81 -5.21 6.17
CA GLY A 87 -1.44 -6.62 6.19
C GLY A 87 -2.59 -7.52 5.75
N MET A 88 -2.29 -8.61 5.08
CA MET A 88 -3.31 -9.56 4.63
C MET A 88 -3.68 -10.60 5.69
N HIS A 89 -2.93 -10.65 6.81
CA HIS A 89 -3.14 -11.59 7.92
C HIS A 89 -3.18 -10.85 9.25
N ASP A 90 -4.04 -11.28 10.17
CA ASP A 90 -4.28 -10.61 11.46
C ASP A 90 -3.05 -10.58 12.38
N GLU A 91 -2.07 -11.45 12.16
CA GLU A 91 -0.85 -11.53 12.97
C GLU A 91 0.25 -10.56 12.48
N ASN A 92 0.03 -9.87 11.36
CA ASN A 92 1.00 -8.96 10.79
C ASN A 92 0.94 -7.60 11.50
N ASP A 93 2.11 -7.05 11.78
CA ASP A 93 2.29 -5.71 12.35
C ASP A 93 3.28 -4.96 11.47
N PHE A 94 2.76 -4.12 10.60
CA PHE A 94 3.52 -3.36 9.62
C PHE A 94 3.69 -1.92 10.07
N ASP A 95 4.86 -1.38 9.76
CA ASP A 95 5.20 0.03 9.93
C ASP A 95 5.33 0.69 8.55
N LEU A 96 4.80 1.91 8.41
CA LEU A 96 4.87 2.70 7.20
C LEU A 96 5.68 3.97 7.41
N PHE A 97 6.64 4.22 6.51
CA PHE A 97 7.45 5.43 6.54
C PHE A 97 7.45 6.10 5.17
N VAL A 98 7.57 7.43 5.19
CA VAL A 98 7.89 8.23 4.00
C VAL A 98 9.21 8.94 4.23
N ARG A 99 10.11 8.81 3.26
CA ARG A 99 11.43 9.46 3.26
C ARG A 99 11.55 10.45 2.10
N ASN A 100 12.34 11.48 2.29
CA ASN A 100 12.73 12.42 1.23
C ASN A 100 13.89 11.88 0.39
N SER A 101 14.31 12.66 -0.63
CA SER A 101 15.43 12.35 -1.55
C SER A 101 16.77 12.09 -0.84
N LYS A 102 16.94 12.55 0.41
CA LYS A 102 18.13 12.32 1.24
C LYS A 102 18.00 11.10 2.17
N GLY A 103 16.93 10.32 2.04
CA GLY A 103 16.64 9.16 2.89
C GLY A 103 16.15 9.51 4.30
N LYS A 104 15.93 10.81 4.62
CA LYS A 104 15.41 11.22 5.93
C LYS A 104 13.92 10.92 6.03
N ILE A 105 13.49 10.26 7.11
CA ILE A 105 12.07 10.07 7.42
C ILE A 105 11.40 11.43 7.64
N ILE A 106 10.35 11.71 6.86
CA ILE A 106 9.54 12.92 6.95
C ILE A 106 8.16 12.66 7.53
N LYS A 107 7.64 11.44 7.39
CA LYS A 107 6.39 10.97 7.98
C LYS A 107 6.51 9.49 8.35
N LYS A 108 5.70 9.08 9.33
CA LYS A 108 5.57 7.68 9.72
C LYS A 108 4.18 7.39 10.28
N SER A 109 3.74 6.16 10.18
CA SER A 109 2.57 5.59 10.81
C SER A 109 2.97 4.25 11.43
N LEU A 110 2.67 4.04 12.70
CA LEU A 110 3.13 2.92 13.53
C LEU A 110 1.96 2.45 14.39
N ASN A 111 0.86 2.04 13.76
CA ASN A 111 -0.27 1.48 14.47
C ASN A 111 0.08 0.07 14.96
N LEU A 112 -0.52 -0.35 16.03
CA LEU A 112 -0.25 -1.67 16.60
C LEU A 112 -1.10 -2.74 15.92
N SER A 113 -0.56 -3.94 15.85
CA SER A 113 -1.25 -5.08 15.25
C SER A 113 -1.49 -4.89 13.75
N ASN A 114 -2.54 -5.50 13.21
CA ASN A 114 -2.90 -5.37 11.80
C ASN A 114 -3.81 -4.17 11.50
N ASP A 115 -3.74 -3.11 12.31
CA ASP A 115 -4.45 -1.87 12.00
C ASP A 115 -3.82 -1.21 10.78
N MET A 116 -4.67 -0.68 9.90
CA MET A 116 -4.22 -0.04 8.66
C MET A 116 -3.33 1.17 8.95
N GLU A 117 -2.14 1.20 8.34
CA GLU A 117 -1.27 2.35 8.33
C GLU A 117 -1.75 3.39 7.31
N LYS A 118 -1.67 4.66 7.68
CA LYS A 118 -2.08 5.76 6.80
C LYS A 118 -1.21 6.99 6.98
N ILE A 119 -0.68 7.50 5.86
CA ILE A 119 0.08 8.74 5.81
C ILE A 119 -0.51 9.63 4.71
N VAL A 120 -0.67 10.92 5.03
CA VAL A 120 -0.98 11.97 4.05
C VAL A 120 0.12 13.04 4.15
N PHE A 121 0.68 13.43 3.00
CA PHE A 121 1.72 14.44 2.93
C PHE A 121 1.67 15.21 1.61
N GLU A 122 2.35 16.37 1.56
CA GLU A 122 2.56 17.13 0.34
C GLU A 122 3.89 16.72 -0.29
N ALA A 123 3.84 16.31 -1.56
CA ALA A 123 4.99 15.95 -2.36
C ALA A 123 5.23 17.06 -3.39
N GLU A 124 6.43 17.64 -3.36
CA GLU A 124 6.86 18.68 -4.27
C GLU A 124 7.21 18.11 -5.65
N GLU A 125 6.92 18.88 -6.71
CA GLU A 125 7.24 18.48 -8.08
C GLU A 125 8.74 18.17 -8.24
N TRP A 126 9.05 17.11 -8.99
CA TRP A 126 10.40 16.64 -9.35
C TRP A 126 11.30 16.22 -8.17
N GLU A 127 10.80 16.22 -6.92
CA GLU A 127 11.52 15.67 -5.78
C GLU A 127 11.27 14.17 -5.66
N ASP A 128 12.32 13.44 -5.27
CA ASP A 128 12.22 12.01 -5.01
C ASP A 128 11.68 11.74 -3.60
N TYR A 129 10.71 10.86 -3.51
CA TYR A 129 10.16 10.34 -2.27
C TYR A 129 10.24 8.81 -2.25
N TYR A 130 10.44 8.29 -1.06
CA TYR A 130 10.49 6.86 -0.82
C TYR A 130 9.44 6.47 0.21
N ILE A 131 8.66 5.44 -0.11
CA ILE A 131 7.74 4.78 0.78
C ILE A 131 8.42 3.51 1.26
N GLU A 132 8.56 3.35 2.57
CA GLU A 132 9.18 2.16 3.18
C GLU A 132 8.11 1.41 3.96
N VAL A 133 8.02 0.12 3.69
CA VAL A 133 7.24 -0.87 4.43
C VAL A 133 8.21 -1.71 5.23
N SER A 134 7.96 -1.88 6.52
CA SER A 134 8.70 -2.80 7.36
C SER A 134 7.75 -3.52 8.31
N SER A 135 8.20 -4.61 8.94
CA SER A 135 7.43 -5.29 9.96
C SER A 135 8.15 -5.20 11.30
N SER A 136 7.41 -4.86 12.37
CA SER A 136 7.90 -4.85 13.74
C SER A 136 7.79 -6.22 14.41
N VAL A 137 7.04 -7.14 13.84
CA VAL A 137 6.93 -8.52 14.35
C VAL A 137 8.10 -9.36 13.87
N ARG A 138 8.90 -9.86 14.80
CA ARG A 138 9.86 -10.93 14.52
C ARG A 138 9.14 -12.25 14.62
N GLY A 139 8.73 -12.76 13.45
CA GLY A 139 7.77 -13.83 13.37
C GLY A 139 8.23 -15.23 13.73
N ASN A 140 7.28 -16.12 13.73
CA ASN A 140 7.37 -17.57 13.79
C ASN A 140 7.93 -18.15 12.48
N GLU A 141 8.14 -19.44 12.40
CA GLU A 141 8.85 -20.16 11.34
C GLU A 141 8.27 -20.02 9.91
N ASP A 142 7.07 -19.48 9.74
CA ASP A 142 6.39 -19.21 8.44
C ASP A 142 6.32 -17.71 8.10
N ASN A 143 7.41 -16.99 8.23
CA ASN A 143 7.56 -15.53 8.18
C ASN A 143 7.22 -14.88 6.83
N ASN A 144 6.09 -15.22 6.27
CA ASN A 144 5.58 -14.64 5.04
C ASN A 144 4.54 -13.56 5.38
N PHE A 145 4.87 -12.31 5.15
CA PHE A 145 4.02 -11.17 5.47
C PHE A 145 3.54 -10.52 4.18
N ASP A 146 2.39 -10.99 3.67
CA ASP A 146 1.72 -10.36 2.53
C ASP A 146 1.04 -9.07 2.95
N TYR A 147 1.17 -8.04 2.11
CA TYR A 147 0.53 -6.75 2.32
C TYR A 147 -0.02 -6.15 1.04
N ILE A 148 -0.92 -5.17 1.20
CA ILE A 148 -1.39 -4.29 0.14
C ILE A 148 -0.99 -2.86 0.52
N LEU A 149 -0.22 -2.22 -0.36
CA LEU A 149 0.12 -0.80 -0.29
C LEU A 149 -0.65 -0.05 -1.38
N VAL A 150 -1.35 1.01 -0.99
CA VAL A 150 -1.99 1.92 -1.95
C VAL A 150 -1.34 3.29 -1.84
N ALA A 151 -0.88 3.83 -2.96
CA ALA A 151 -0.36 5.18 -3.04
C ALA A 151 -1.14 5.95 -4.12
N GLU A 152 -1.78 7.03 -3.71
CA GLU A 152 -2.67 7.79 -4.57
C GLU A 152 -2.56 9.30 -4.34
N LYS A 153 -2.96 10.08 -5.32
CA LYS A 153 -3.11 11.52 -5.17
C LYS A 153 -4.36 11.80 -4.35
N TYR A 154 -4.19 12.54 -3.26
CA TYR A 154 -5.26 12.89 -2.31
C TYR A 154 -6.03 14.16 -2.75
#